data_8e770004890d98e8315affc31e0b2592
#
_entry.id   8e770004890d98e8315affc31e0b2592
#
_cell.length_a   1.000
_cell.length_b   1.000
_cell.length_c   1.000
_cell.angle_alpha   90.00
_cell.angle_beta   90.00
_cell.angle_gamma   90.00
#
_symmetry.space_group_name_H-M   'P 1'
#
loop_
_entity.id
_entity.type
_entity.pdbx_description
1 polymer ?
#
loop_
_entity_poly.entity_id
_entity_poly.type
_entity_poly.pdbx_seq_one_letter_code
_entity_poly.pdbx_strand_id
1 'polypeptide(L)'
;MINKKHDLYYTSIEQSKRLLELGLNPETADMHHSKYTKIDNIDYVGIGYSELDKEEYGDIFLPCWSLGALFDVMPKIQEFNYLSFYKNIFGEKEKNVDVYYPSLYKDSFGLNVCMYSTQEHDILKIYTGKDFIEAAFYMVLWLLEKNYIDKIKNG
;
A
#
# COMPACT_ATOMS: atom_id res chain seq x y z
N MET A 1 4.63 10.78 28.06
CA MET A 1 4.90 11.04 26.64
C MET A 1 4.90 9.69 25.92
N ILE A 2 3.85 9.37 25.19
CA ILE A 2 3.77 8.16 24.37
C ILE A 2 4.74 8.38 23.21
N ASN A 3 5.68 7.48 23.09
CA ASN A 3 6.72 7.53 22.07
C ASN A 3 6.08 7.26 20.71
N LYS A 4 5.64 8.31 19.99
CA LYS A 4 5.06 8.27 18.65
C LYS A 4 6.01 7.76 17.55
N LYS A 5 7.17 7.20 17.93
CA LYS A 5 8.14 6.67 16.96
C LYS A 5 7.71 5.37 16.28
N HIS A 6 6.70 4.68 16.81
CA HIS A 6 6.28 3.37 16.29
C HIS A 6 5.35 3.47 15.07
N ASP A 7 4.61 4.57 14.91
CA ASP A 7 3.67 4.74 13.80
C ASP A 7 4.34 5.02 12.44
N LEU A 8 5.66 5.23 12.41
CA LEU A 8 6.40 5.60 11.22
C LEU A 8 6.79 4.43 10.31
N TYR A 9 6.68 3.20 10.77
CA TYR A 9 7.27 2.03 10.09
C TYR A 9 6.27 0.95 9.69
N TYR A 10 5.04 1.01 10.18
CA TYR A 10 3.99 0.03 9.90
C TYR A 10 2.59 0.61 10.06
N THR A 11 1.60 -0.07 9.48
CA THR A 11 0.20 0.36 9.56
C THR A 11 -0.34 0.29 10.98
N SER A 12 -1.11 1.30 11.37
CA SER A 12 -1.87 1.31 12.63
C SER A 12 -2.95 0.21 12.65
N ILE A 13 -3.55 -0.02 13.81
CA ILE A 13 -4.66 -0.96 13.95
C ILE A 13 -5.83 -0.56 13.03
N GLU A 14 -6.18 0.72 12.99
CA GLU A 14 -7.26 1.25 12.15
C GLU A 14 -6.93 1.11 10.66
N GLN A 15 -5.71 1.44 10.26
CA GLN A 15 -5.26 1.29 8.88
C GLN A 15 -5.27 -0.19 8.47
N SER A 16 -4.77 -1.08 9.31
CA SER A 16 -4.74 -2.53 9.06
C SER A 16 -6.15 -3.10 8.89
N LYS A 17 -7.07 -2.73 9.76
CA LYS A 17 -8.49 -3.13 9.65
C LYS A 17 -9.10 -2.65 8.34
N ARG A 18 -8.84 -1.41 7.95
CA ARG A 18 -9.37 -0.84 6.72
C ARG A 18 -8.85 -1.56 5.46
N LEU A 19 -7.56 -1.92 5.44
CA LEU A 19 -6.98 -2.71 4.34
C LEU A 19 -7.64 -4.09 4.23
N LEU A 20 -7.85 -4.77 5.35
CA LEU A 20 -8.54 -6.06 5.38
C LEU A 20 -10.00 -5.97 4.93
N GLU A 21 -10.73 -4.94 5.37
CA GLU A 21 -12.13 -4.69 4.96
C GLU A 21 -12.24 -4.51 3.44
N LEU A 22 -11.26 -3.87 2.81
CA LEU A 22 -11.22 -3.69 1.36
C LEU A 22 -10.69 -4.91 0.60
N GLY A 23 -10.28 -5.96 1.31
CA GLY A 23 -9.91 -7.24 0.73
C GLY A 23 -8.41 -7.39 0.44
N LEU A 24 -7.53 -6.60 1.06
CA LEU A 24 -6.10 -6.86 0.96
C LEU A 24 -5.78 -8.22 1.57
N ASN A 25 -4.99 -9.03 0.86
CA ASN A 25 -4.60 -10.36 1.32
C ASN A 25 -3.76 -10.25 2.61
N PRO A 26 -4.22 -10.80 3.75
CA PRO A 26 -3.47 -10.76 5.01
C PRO A 26 -2.11 -11.45 4.92
N GLU A 27 -1.92 -12.40 4.02
CA GLU A 27 -0.62 -13.07 3.82
C GLU A 27 0.46 -12.15 3.23
N THR A 28 0.07 -10.99 2.69
CA THR A 28 1.02 -9.97 2.25
C THR A 28 1.57 -9.14 3.41
N ALA A 29 1.01 -9.29 4.60
CA ALA A 29 1.52 -8.65 5.81
C ALA A 29 2.80 -9.33 6.28
N ASP A 30 3.76 -8.53 6.70
CA ASP A 30 5.04 -9.00 7.25
C ASP A 30 5.14 -8.81 8.76
N MET A 31 4.12 -8.23 9.37
CA MET A 31 4.05 -7.92 10.79
C MET A 31 2.64 -8.19 11.33
N HIS A 32 2.48 -8.12 12.65
CA HIS A 32 1.19 -8.24 13.30
C HIS A 32 1.10 -7.38 14.56
N HIS A 33 -0.11 -6.87 14.85
CA HIS A 33 -0.47 -6.33 16.16
C HIS A 33 -0.98 -7.45 17.04
N SER A 34 -0.50 -7.52 18.29
CA SER A 34 -0.95 -8.50 19.27
C SER A 34 -1.90 -7.88 20.29
N LYS A 35 -3.06 -8.52 20.50
CA LYS A 35 -4.04 -8.10 21.52
C LYS A 35 -3.61 -8.40 22.95
N TYR A 36 -2.68 -9.36 23.16
CA TYR A 36 -2.38 -9.89 24.49
C TYR A 36 -1.36 -9.10 25.29
N THR A 37 -0.66 -8.20 24.68
CA THR A 37 0.44 -7.50 25.33
C THR A 37 0.17 -6.02 25.49
N LYS A 38 -0.98 -5.68 26.10
CA LYS A 38 -1.16 -4.34 26.67
C LYS A 38 -0.52 -4.29 28.06
N ILE A 39 0.79 -4.14 28.09
CA ILE A 39 1.50 -3.65 29.28
C ILE A 39 1.57 -2.14 29.10
N ASP A 40 1.00 -1.38 30.01
CA ASP A 40 0.99 0.10 30.00
C ASP A 40 0.36 0.77 28.76
N ASN A 41 -0.70 0.18 28.16
CA ASN A 41 -1.35 0.67 26.94
C ASN A 41 -0.45 0.74 25.68
N ILE A 42 0.63 -0.02 25.65
CA ILE A 42 1.49 -0.13 24.46
C ILE A 42 1.03 -1.32 23.63
N ASP A 43 0.67 -1.06 22.37
CA ASP A 43 0.43 -2.11 21.39
C ASP A 43 1.78 -2.72 20.97
N TYR A 44 1.93 -4.03 21.19
CA TYR A 44 3.11 -4.74 20.71
C TYR A 44 2.92 -5.17 19.27
N VAL A 45 3.91 -4.86 18.46
CA VAL A 45 4.00 -5.29 17.07
C VAL A 45 5.07 -6.33 16.93
N GLY A 46 4.68 -7.51 16.47
CA GLY A 46 5.59 -8.61 16.16
C GLY A 46 5.95 -8.66 14.68
N ILE A 47 7.04 -9.37 14.38
CA ILE A 47 7.48 -9.65 13.01
C ILE A 47 6.85 -10.95 12.54
N GLY A 48 6.41 -10.97 11.28
CA GLY A 48 5.79 -12.12 10.66
C GLY A 48 4.28 -12.17 10.90
N TYR A 49 3.60 -12.74 9.95
CA TYR A 49 2.20 -13.13 10.01
C TYR A 49 2.00 -14.34 9.10
N SER A 50 1.43 -15.41 9.64
CA SER A 50 1.12 -16.61 8.86
C SER A 50 -0.30 -17.10 9.15
N GLU A 51 -0.86 -17.86 8.23
CA GLU A 51 -2.15 -18.54 8.43
C GLU A 51 -2.12 -19.50 9.64
N LEU A 52 -0.96 -20.10 9.92
CA LEU A 52 -0.77 -20.97 11.09
C LEU A 52 -0.97 -20.19 12.39
N ASP A 53 -0.51 -18.94 12.46
CA ASP A 53 -0.72 -18.08 13.62
C ASP A 53 -2.21 -17.79 13.83
N LYS A 54 -2.97 -17.67 12.75
CA LYS A 54 -4.42 -17.48 12.79
C LYS A 54 -5.16 -18.72 13.30
N GLU A 55 -4.74 -19.92 12.87
CA GLU A 55 -5.32 -21.18 13.34
C GLU A 55 -5.02 -21.46 14.82
N GLU A 56 -3.79 -21.17 15.27
CA GLU A 56 -3.35 -21.46 16.62
C GLU A 56 -3.80 -20.40 17.63
N TYR A 57 -3.80 -19.12 17.24
CA TYR A 57 -4.02 -17.99 18.15
C TYR A 57 -5.29 -17.17 17.84
N GLY A 58 -6.03 -17.53 16.79
CA GLY A 58 -7.30 -16.92 16.42
C GLY A 58 -7.22 -15.41 16.19
N ASP A 59 -8.16 -14.66 16.77
CA ASP A 59 -8.26 -13.20 16.62
C ASP A 59 -7.24 -12.38 17.44
N ILE A 60 -6.21 -13.03 17.98
CA ILE A 60 -5.21 -12.38 18.83
C ILE A 60 -4.29 -11.50 18.01
N PHE A 61 -3.96 -11.94 16.80
CA PHE A 61 -3.07 -11.25 15.90
C PHE A 61 -3.82 -10.55 14.78
N LEU A 62 -3.63 -9.25 14.68
CA LEU A 62 -4.11 -8.47 13.55
C LEU A 62 -2.96 -8.28 12.58
N PRO A 63 -3.09 -8.68 11.29
CA PRO A 63 -2.08 -8.40 10.29
C PRO A 63 -1.76 -6.91 10.23
N CYS A 64 -0.49 -6.56 10.14
CA CYS A 64 -0.08 -5.20 9.82
C CYS A 64 1.09 -5.21 8.82
N TRP A 65 1.20 -4.14 8.08
CA TRP A 65 2.15 -4.03 6.99
C TRP A 65 3.22 -3.00 7.31
N SER A 66 4.49 -3.41 7.17
CA SER A 66 5.58 -2.45 7.11
C SER A 66 5.47 -1.61 5.83
N LEU A 67 6.24 -0.54 5.75
CA LEU A 67 6.34 0.27 4.53
C LEU A 67 6.78 -0.58 3.32
N GLY A 68 7.74 -1.50 3.54
CA GLY A 68 8.20 -2.41 2.50
C GLY A 68 7.09 -3.33 2.00
N ALA A 69 6.31 -3.93 2.91
CA ALA A 69 5.19 -4.79 2.57
C ALA A 69 4.08 -4.02 1.83
N LEU A 70 3.77 -2.79 2.22
CA LEU A 70 2.82 -1.93 1.49
C LEU A 70 3.33 -1.63 0.07
N PHE A 71 4.62 -1.35 -0.08
CA PHE A 71 5.20 -1.09 -1.39
C PHE A 71 5.22 -2.33 -2.28
N ASP A 72 5.48 -3.51 -1.72
CA ASP A 72 5.51 -4.78 -2.44
C ASP A 72 4.16 -5.18 -3.03
N VAL A 73 3.04 -4.77 -2.42
CA VAL A 73 1.70 -5.03 -2.98
C VAL A 73 1.30 -4.08 -4.10
N MET A 74 2.06 -3.03 -4.35
CA MET A 74 1.78 -2.05 -5.41
C MET A 74 2.23 -2.57 -6.78
N PRO A 75 1.31 -2.91 -7.69
CA PRO A 75 1.67 -3.43 -9.02
C PRO A 75 2.10 -2.31 -9.96
N LYS A 76 2.74 -2.68 -11.06
CA LYS A 76 2.80 -1.82 -12.24
C LYS A 76 1.40 -1.68 -12.83
N ILE A 77 1.03 -0.47 -13.25
CA ILE A 77 -0.26 -0.19 -13.88
C ILE A 77 -0.03 0.08 -15.36
N GLN A 78 -0.80 -0.59 -16.21
CA GLN A 78 -0.79 -0.35 -17.65
C GLN A 78 -2.12 0.27 -18.06
N GLU A 79 -2.06 1.42 -18.71
CA GLU A 79 -3.24 2.09 -19.23
C GLU A 79 -3.12 2.37 -20.72
N PHE A 80 -4.23 2.25 -21.44
CA PHE A 80 -4.28 2.54 -22.85
C PHE A 80 -4.13 4.03 -23.10
N ASN A 81 -3.17 4.39 -23.96
CA ASN A 81 -2.92 5.76 -24.36
C ASN A 81 -3.57 6.04 -25.72
N TYR A 82 -4.68 6.77 -25.70
CA TYR A 82 -5.44 7.13 -26.91
C TYR A 82 -4.62 7.99 -27.86
N LEU A 83 -3.79 8.90 -27.38
CA LEU A 83 -2.97 9.77 -28.24
C LEU A 83 -1.92 8.95 -29.00
N SER A 84 -1.24 8.03 -28.34
CA SER A 84 -0.31 7.10 -29.00
C SER A 84 -1.02 6.18 -29.98
N PHE A 85 -2.25 5.75 -29.67
CA PHE A 85 -3.05 4.95 -30.60
C PHE A 85 -3.39 5.73 -31.88
N TYR A 86 -3.85 6.97 -31.78
CA TYR A 86 -4.11 7.82 -32.93
C TYR A 86 -2.84 8.11 -33.75
N LYS A 87 -1.72 8.40 -33.10
CA LYS A 87 -0.43 8.59 -33.76
C LYS A 87 0.02 7.34 -34.51
N ASN A 88 -0.16 6.15 -33.94
CA ASN A 88 0.15 4.88 -34.61
C ASN A 88 -0.69 4.64 -35.86
N ILE A 89 -1.98 5.03 -35.87
CA ILE A 89 -2.85 4.96 -37.05
C ILE A 89 -2.32 5.86 -38.18
N PHE A 90 -1.73 7.01 -37.85
CA PHE A 90 -1.14 7.95 -38.81
C PHE A 90 0.34 7.64 -39.13
N GLY A 91 0.87 6.48 -38.75
CA GLY A 91 2.21 6.01 -39.11
C GLY A 91 3.32 6.44 -38.17
N GLU A 92 3.04 7.03 -37.01
CA GLU A 92 4.01 7.31 -35.96
C GLU A 92 4.19 6.07 -35.07
N LYS A 93 5.45 5.64 -34.88
CA LYS A 93 5.80 4.44 -34.06
C LYS A 93 5.84 4.79 -32.57
N GLU A 94 4.71 5.07 -31.94
CA GLU A 94 4.61 5.22 -30.48
C GLU A 94 3.89 4.03 -29.84
N LYS A 95 4.18 3.76 -28.58
CA LYS A 95 3.47 2.74 -27.81
C LYS A 95 2.08 3.22 -27.46
N ASN A 96 1.07 2.33 -27.57
CA ASN A 96 -0.32 2.66 -27.22
C ASN A 96 -0.61 2.47 -25.72
N VAL A 97 0.37 2.04 -24.93
CA VAL A 97 0.19 1.70 -23.53
C VAL A 97 1.23 2.46 -22.71
N ASP A 98 0.75 3.22 -21.74
CA ASP A 98 1.58 3.83 -20.72
C ASP A 98 1.74 2.89 -19.54
N VAL A 99 2.95 2.80 -19.01
CA VAL A 99 3.27 2.00 -17.83
C VAL A 99 3.61 2.93 -16.68
N TYR A 100 2.85 2.82 -15.60
CA TYR A 100 3.02 3.60 -14.39
C TYR A 100 3.65 2.74 -13.30
N TYR A 101 4.63 3.31 -12.63
CA TYR A 101 5.38 2.66 -11.54
C TYR A 101 5.17 3.41 -10.24
N PRO A 102 5.07 2.70 -9.10
CA PRO A 102 4.99 3.34 -7.79
C PRO A 102 6.35 3.89 -7.37
N SER A 103 6.33 5.02 -6.68
CA SER A 103 7.50 5.61 -6.04
C SER A 103 7.14 6.25 -4.70
N LEU A 104 8.11 6.24 -3.79
CA LEU A 104 8.04 6.89 -2.48
C LEU A 104 9.21 7.85 -2.38
N TYR A 105 8.93 9.11 -2.07
CA TYR A 105 9.99 10.12 -1.92
C TYR A 105 9.53 11.28 -1.01
N LYS A 106 10.50 12.04 -0.55
CA LYS A 106 10.24 13.31 0.13
C LYS A 106 10.43 14.43 -0.88
N ASP A 107 9.43 15.28 -1.03
CA ASP A 107 9.51 16.41 -1.96
C ASP A 107 10.36 17.57 -1.41
N SER A 108 10.55 18.63 -2.21
CA SER A 108 11.33 19.80 -1.84
C SER A 108 10.74 20.60 -0.67
N PHE A 109 9.46 20.39 -0.34
CA PHE A 109 8.78 20.99 0.80
C PHE A 109 8.80 20.08 2.05
N GLY A 110 9.43 18.91 1.97
CA GLY A 110 9.49 17.94 3.05
C GLY A 110 8.24 17.07 3.21
N LEU A 111 7.34 17.04 2.22
CA LEU A 111 6.16 16.18 2.22
C LEU A 111 6.54 14.75 1.86
N ASN A 112 5.94 13.79 2.55
CA ASN A 112 6.06 12.36 2.23
C ASN A 112 5.08 12.04 1.11
N VAL A 113 5.59 11.57 -0.02
CA VAL A 113 4.82 11.37 -1.25
C VAL A 113 4.86 9.91 -1.69
N CYS A 114 3.70 9.37 -2.04
CA CYS A 114 3.55 8.13 -2.79
C CYS A 114 2.88 8.46 -4.13
N MET A 115 3.49 8.06 -5.23
CA MET A 115 3.06 8.46 -6.57
C MET A 115 3.17 7.33 -7.57
N TYR A 116 2.22 7.24 -8.49
CA TYR A 116 2.32 6.48 -9.72
C TYR A 116 2.61 7.41 -10.89
N SER A 117 3.69 7.15 -11.60
CA SER A 117 4.08 7.94 -12.77
C SER A 117 4.75 7.09 -13.85
N THR A 118 4.73 7.59 -15.08
CA THR A 118 5.53 7.05 -16.18
C THR A 118 7.01 7.46 -16.03
N GLN A 119 7.86 6.90 -16.87
CA GLN A 119 9.27 7.31 -16.95
C GLN A 119 9.44 8.75 -17.45
N GLU A 120 8.50 9.25 -18.24
CA GLU A 120 8.45 10.63 -18.72
C GLU A 120 7.81 11.60 -17.71
N HIS A 121 7.53 11.12 -16.50
CA HIS A 121 6.95 11.89 -15.38
C HIS A 121 5.47 12.28 -15.53
N ASP A 122 4.71 11.60 -16.37
CA ASP A 122 3.26 11.72 -16.40
C ASP A 122 2.68 11.05 -15.15
N ILE A 123 1.90 11.79 -14.36
CA ILE A 123 1.38 11.36 -13.08
C ILE A 123 -0.01 10.75 -13.27
N LEU A 124 -0.21 9.51 -12.81
CA LEU A 124 -1.51 8.86 -12.74
C LEU A 124 -2.23 9.18 -11.43
N LYS A 125 -1.53 9.05 -10.31
CA LYS A 125 -2.06 9.28 -8.97
C LYS A 125 -0.95 9.67 -8.00
N ILE A 126 -1.29 10.54 -7.06
CA ILE A 126 -0.37 11.02 -6.03
C ILE A 126 -1.10 11.16 -4.70
N TYR A 127 -0.48 10.72 -3.64
CA TYR A 127 -0.89 10.94 -2.26
C TYR A 127 0.26 11.47 -1.42
N THR A 128 -0.07 12.34 -0.48
CA THR A 128 0.85 12.80 0.56
C THR A 128 0.35 12.37 1.92
N GLY A 129 1.24 12.26 2.88
CA GLY A 129 0.89 11.90 4.25
C GLY A 129 1.84 12.54 5.27
N LYS A 130 1.44 12.48 6.54
CA LYS A 130 2.29 12.92 7.67
C LYS A 130 3.58 12.12 7.79
N ASP A 131 3.56 10.88 7.27
CA ASP A 131 4.68 9.97 7.15
C ASP A 131 4.52 9.12 5.88
N PHE A 132 5.52 8.29 5.55
CA PHE A 132 5.47 7.43 4.36
C PHE A 132 4.42 6.33 4.46
N ILE A 133 4.15 5.81 5.66
CA ILE A 133 3.10 4.80 5.89
C ILE A 133 1.74 5.36 5.48
N GLU A 134 1.41 6.59 5.92
CA GLU A 134 0.13 7.21 5.58
C GLU A 134 -0.01 7.44 4.08
N ALA A 135 1.03 7.97 3.43
CA ALA A 135 1.02 8.18 1.97
C ALA A 135 0.86 6.86 1.20
N ALA A 136 1.60 5.82 1.58
CA ALA A 136 1.51 4.49 1.00
C ALA A 136 0.16 3.83 1.30
N PHE A 137 -0.37 3.98 2.50
CA PHE A 137 -1.69 3.47 2.90
C PHE A 137 -2.81 4.03 2.00
N TYR A 138 -2.86 5.34 1.79
CA TYR A 138 -3.85 5.94 0.89
C TYR A 138 -3.70 5.45 -0.55
N MET A 139 -2.48 5.25 -1.01
CA MET A 139 -2.25 4.69 -2.34
C MET A 139 -2.78 3.26 -2.45
N VAL A 140 -2.53 2.40 -1.48
CA VAL A 140 -3.04 1.02 -1.47
C VAL A 140 -4.57 0.99 -1.38
N LEU A 141 -5.20 1.87 -0.60
CA LEU A 141 -6.66 2.01 -0.59
C LEU A 141 -7.21 2.31 -1.99
N TRP A 142 -6.63 3.28 -2.67
CA TRP A 142 -7.02 3.64 -4.03
C TRP A 142 -6.84 2.48 -5.01
N LEU A 143 -5.73 1.76 -4.92
CA LEU A 143 -5.47 0.58 -5.76
C LEU A 143 -6.50 -0.53 -5.54
N LEU A 144 -6.90 -0.77 -4.29
CA LEU A 144 -7.95 -1.72 -3.95
C LEU A 144 -9.32 -1.25 -4.48
N GLU A 145 -9.67 0.01 -4.30
CA GLU A 145 -10.93 0.58 -4.80
C GLU A 145 -11.04 0.52 -6.32
N LYS A 146 -9.94 0.72 -7.03
CA LYS A 146 -9.86 0.64 -8.50
C LYS A 146 -9.65 -0.77 -9.04
N ASN A 147 -9.53 -1.79 -8.18
CA ASN A 147 -9.25 -3.18 -8.54
C ASN A 147 -7.92 -3.39 -9.29
N TYR A 148 -6.91 -2.56 -9.01
CA TYR A 148 -5.55 -2.79 -9.48
C TYR A 148 -4.81 -3.85 -8.65
N ILE A 149 -5.26 -4.11 -7.42
CA ILE A 149 -4.81 -5.20 -6.56
C ILE A 149 -5.94 -6.23 -6.46
N ASP A 150 -5.60 -7.51 -6.65
CA ASP A 150 -6.54 -8.60 -6.48
C ASP A 150 -7.01 -8.68 -5.03
N LYS A 151 -8.33 -8.65 -4.86
CA LYS A 151 -8.96 -8.73 -3.54
C LYS A 151 -9.23 -10.18 -3.17
N ILE A 152 -8.95 -10.53 -1.92
CA ILE A 152 -9.50 -11.75 -1.36
C ILE A 152 -11.01 -11.53 -1.20
N LYS A 153 -11.79 -12.40 -1.82
CA LYS A 153 -13.22 -12.48 -1.57
C LYS A 153 -13.40 -13.03 -0.16
N ASN A 154 -13.81 -12.18 0.76
CA ASN A 154 -14.34 -12.64 2.03
C ASN A 154 -15.58 -13.48 1.72
N GLY A 155 -15.36 -14.79 1.74
CA GLY A 155 -16.43 -15.78 1.58
C GLY A 155 -17.33 -15.80 2.80
#